data_f9588e44218cc2185b9602e86fb867b6
#
_entry.id   f9588e44218cc2185b9602e86fb867b6
#
_cell.length_a   1.000
_cell.length_b   1.000
_cell.length_c   1.000
_cell.angle_alpha   90.00
_cell.angle_beta   90.00
_cell.angle_gamma   90.00
#
_symmetry.space_group_name_H-M   'P 1'
#
loop_
_entity.id
_entity.type
_entity.pdbx_description
1 polymer ?
#
loop_
_entity_poly.entity_id
_entity_poly.type
_entity_poly.pdbx_seq_one_letter_code
_entity_poly.pdbx_strand_id
1 'polypeptide(L)'
;MKIGCVVLAAGNARRFGSNKLQVQVDGESLIRRALETVPSGLVTVVVSQYPEILSLAGEYGFEAVWNDQPDLGLSRSVRLGLEQLTDCGGVLFLVADQPWLKRDSVEALAALWAQHPAKIAAMAHGGVRGNPCLFPARFYPELLALNGDRGGSAVIRNHE
;
A
#
# COMPACT_ATOMS: atom_id res chain seq x y z
N MET A 1 -16.65 9.48 5.55
CA MET A 1 -15.28 9.88 5.24
C MET A 1 -14.67 8.90 4.25
N LYS A 2 -14.09 9.41 3.18
CA LYS A 2 -13.47 8.58 2.14
C LYS A 2 -12.11 8.07 2.60
N ILE A 3 -11.88 6.77 2.45
CA ILE A 3 -10.58 6.16 2.74
C ILE A 3 -9.99 5.69 1.42
N GLY A 4 -8.73 6.05 1.17
CA GLY A 4 -7.98 5.59 0.02
C GLY A 4 -7.08 4.41 0.37
N CYS A 5 -6.65 3.68 -0.66
CA CYS A 5 -5.70 2.59 -0.52
C CYS A 5 -4.65 2.69 -1.61
N VAL A 6 -3.38 2.71 -1.21
CA VAL A 6 -2.26 2.60 -2.15
C VAL A 6 -1.69 1.20 -2.02
N VAL A 7 -1.72 0.44 -3.13
CA VAL A 7 -1.05 -0.86 -3.20
C VAL A 7 0.35 -0.63 -3.77
N LEU A 8 1.35 -0.91 -2.95
CA LEU A 8 2.76 -0.70 -3.29
C LEU A 8 3.32 -1.96 -3.95
N ALA A 9 3.50 -1.91 -5.26
CA ALA A 9 3.90 -3.05 -6.09
C ALA A 9 5.03 -2.70 -7.07
N ALA A 10 5.90 -1.74 -6.71
CA ALA A 10 6.96 -1.26 -7.57
C ALA A 10 8.37 -1.71 -7.17
N GLY A 11 8.50 -2.54 -6.14
CA GLY A 11 9.80 -2.99 -5.64
C GLY A 11 10.60 -3.77 -6.70
N ASN A 12 11.93 -3.65 -6.64
CA ASN A 12 12.82 -4.39 -7.52
C ASN A 12 12.89 -5.86 -7.12
N ALA A 13 12.82 -6.76 -8.11
CA ALA A 13 12.87 -8.20 -7.90
C ALA A 13 14.28 -8.76 -8.12
N ARG A 14 15.30 -8.06 -7.65
CA ARG A 14 16.71 -8.41 -7.90
C ARG A 14 17.09 -9.81 -7.43
N ARG A 15 16.49 -10.25 -6.32
CA ARG A 15 16.80 -11.57 -5.74
C ARG A 15 16.40 -12.72 -6.65
N PHE A 16 15.41 -12.53 -7.49
CA PHE A 16 14.86 -13.57 -8.36
C PHE A 16 15.18 -13.33 -9.83
N GLY A 17 15.84 -12.21 -10.16
CA GLY A 17 16.10 -11.84 -11.54
C GLY A 17 14.87 -11.56 -12.36
N SER A 18 13.69 -11.51 -11.73
CA SER A 18 12.40 -11.31 -12.36
C SER A 18 11.43 -10.72 -11.34
N ASN A 19 10.21 -10.41 -11.78
CA ASN A 19 9.19 -9.84 -10.91
C ASN A 19 8.69 -10.86 -9.87
N LYS A 20 9.15 -10.73 -8.64
CA LYS A 20 8.78 -11.68 -7.56
C LYS A 20 7.28 -11.67 -7.25
N LEU A 21 6.56 -10.58 -7.58
CA LEU A 21 5.13 -10.50 -7.32
C LEU A 21 4.31 -11.38 -8.27
N GLN A 22 4.93 -11.90 -9.32
CA GLN A 22 4.32 -12.89 -10.20
C GLN A 22 4.55 -14.33 -9.70
N VAL A 23 5.36 -14.51 -8.67
CA VAL A 23 5.58 -15.82 -8.06
C VAL A 23 4.27 -16.28 -7.45
N GLN A 24 3.92 -17.55 -7.71
CA GLN A 24 2.68 -18.13 -7.21
C GLN A 24 2.84 -18.73 -5.83
N VAL A 25 1.84 -18.53 -4.99
CA VAL A 25 1.70 -19.15 -3.68
C VAL A 25 0.33 -19.84 -3.68
N ASP A 26 0.32 -21.15 -3.50
CA ASP A 26 -0.90 -21.97 -3.56
C ASP A 26 -1.68 -21.76 -4.86
N GLY A 27 -0.95 -21.64 -5.98
CA GLY A 27 -1.55 -21.53 -7.31
C GLY A 27 -1.97 -20.12 -7.70
N GLU A 28 -1.68 -19.13 -6.87
CA GLU A 28 -2.07 -17.74 -7.12
C GLU A 28 -0.87 -16.80 -6.95
N SER A 29 -0.74 -15.80 -7.83
CA SER A 29 0.37 -14.85 -7.72
C SER A 29 0.20 -13.96 -6.49
N LEU A 30 1.33 -13.49 -5.95
CA LEU A 30 1.32 -12.58 -4.80
C LEU A 30 0.52 -11.31 -5.10
N ILE A 31 0.65 -10.79 -6.32
CA ILE A 31 -0.06 -9.56 -6.69
C ILE A 31 -1.58 -9.77 -6.73
N ARG A 32 -2.05 -10.90 -7.24
CA ARG A 32 -3.49 -11.19 -7.24
C ARG A 32 -4.02 -11.29 -5.81
N ARG A 33 -3.29 -12.00 -4.96
CA ARG A 33 -3.66 -12.12 -3.55
C ARG A 33 -3.77 -10.75 -2.89
N ALA A 34 -2.78 -9.87 -3.14
CA ALA A 34 -2.79 -8.52 -2.58
C ALA A 34 -4.00 -7.72 -3.04
N LEU A 35 -4.29 -7.74 -4.35
CA LEU A 35 -5.43 -6.99 -4.88
C LEU A 35 -6.76 -7.49 -4.34
N GLU A 36 -6.86 -8.78 -4.06
CA GLU A 36 -8.08 -9.39 -3.53
C GLU A 36 -8.29 -9.11 -2.04
N THR A 37 -7.24 -8.65 -1.32
CA THR A 37 -7.40 -8.24 0.09
C THR A 37 -7.94 -6.83 0.24
N VAL A 38 -8.03 -6.06 -0.85
CA VAL A 38 -8.50 -4.67 -0.78
C VAL A 38 -10.02 -4.67 -0.61
N PRO A 39 -10.54 -4.04 0.47
CA PRO A 39 -11.99 -3.90 0.64
C PRO A 39 -12.62 -3.07 -0.46
N SER A 40 -13.82 -3.45 -0.88
CA SER A 40 -14.52 -2.82 -2.00
C SER A 40 -14.87 -1.34 -1.80
N GLY A 41 -14.94 -0.89 -0.55
CA GLY A 41 -15.30 0.49 -0.24
C GLY A 41 -14.16 1.50 -0.30
N LEU A 42 -12.93 1.05 -0.59
CA LEU A 42 -11.76 1.93 -0.63
C LEU A 42 -11.49 2.44 -2.03
N VAL A 43 -11.09 3.72 -2.12
CA VAL A 43 -10.63 4.30 -3.39
C VAL A 43 -9.19 3.82 -3.59
N THR A 44 -8.94 2.98 -4.59
CA THR A 44 -7.70 2.22 -4.67
C THR A 44 -6.84 2.60 -5.86
N VAL A 45 -5.55 2.77 -5.60
CA VAL A 45 -4.51 3.06 -6.59
C VAL A 45 -3.41 2.02 -6.45
N VAL A 46 -3.00 1.40 -7.55
CA VAL A 46 -1.88 0.45 -7.58
C VAL A 46 -0.70 1.14 -8.23
N VAL A 47 0.44 1.18 -7.52
CA VAL A 47 1.67 1.77 -8.04
C VAL A 47 2.64 0.65 -8.36
N SER A 48 3.12 0.59 -9.61
CA SER A 48 4.06 -0.44 -10.04
C SER A 48 4.95 0.04 -11.17
N GLN A 49 6.13 -0.57 -11.29
CA GLN A 49 6.99 -0.41 -12.46
C GLN A 49 6.66 -1.42 -13.56
N TYR A 50 5.86 -2.44 -13.25
CA TYR A 50 5.61 -3.57 -14.16
C TYR A 50 4.30 -3.39 -14.93
N PRO A 51 4.36 -3.33 -16.29
CA PRO A 51 3.14 -3.15 -17.10
C PRO A 51 2.08 -4.21 -16.85
N GLU A 52 2.48 -5.46 -16.62
CA GLU A 52 1.53 -6.56 -16.35
C GLU A 52 0.76 -6.35 -15.06
N ILE A 53 1.38 -5.75 -14.05
CA ILE A 53 0.70 -5.43 -12.78
C ILE A 53 -0.27 -4.27 -12.98
N LEU A 54 0.14 -3.24 -13.73
CA LEU A 54 -0.74 -2.11 -14.02
C LEU A 54 -1.97 -2.55 -14.81
N SER A 55 -1.79 -3.47 -15.76
CA SER A 55 -2.88 -4.05 -16.53
C SER A 55 -3.83 -4.85 -15.62
N LEU A 56 -3.27 -5.64 -14.71
CA LEU A 56 -4.05 -6.44 -13.77
C LEU A 56 -4.88 -5.54 -12.85
N ALA A 57 -4.30 -4.43 -12.38
CA ALA A 57 -5.02 -3.47 -11.54
C ALA A 57 -6.29 -2.97 -12.24
N GLY A 58 -6.18 -2.69 -13.55
CA GLY A 58 -7.33 -2.29 -14.36
C GLY A 58 -8.42 -3.35 -14.42
N GLU A 59 -8.05 -4.62 -14.45
CA GLU A 59 -9.03 -5.74 -14.43
C GLU A 59 -9.84 -5.77 -13.13
N TYR A 60 -9.25 -5.30 -12.02
CA TYR A 60 -9.95 -5.19 -10.73
C TYR A 60 -10.71 -3.87 -10.58
N GLY A 61 -10.66 -3.00 -11.58
CA GLY A 61 -11.31 -1.69 -11.51
C GLY A 61 -10.54 -0.65 -10.70
N PHE A 62 -9.26 -0.91 -10.43
CA PHE A 62 -8.42 0.01 -9.68
C PHE A 62 -7.67 0.96 -10.60
N GLU A 63 -7.33 2.15 -10.12
CA GLU A 63 -6.43 3.04 -10.82
C GLU A 63 -5.02 2.48 -10.80
N ALA A 64 -4.29 2.68 -11.89
CA ALA A 64 -2.92 2.22 -12.00
C ALA A 64 -2.00 3.41 -12.25
N VAL A 65 -0.90 3.49 -11.49
CA VAL A 65 0.09 4.55 -11.63
C VAL A 65 1.45 3.91 -11.88
N TRP A 66 2.08 4.32 -12.98
CA TRP A 66 3.39 3.81 -13.35
C TRP A 66 4.49 4.53 -12.57
N ASN A 67 5.32 3.75 -11.88
CA ASN A 67 6.54 4.26 -11.28
C ASN A 67 7.68 4.07 -12.29
N ASP A 68 8.06 5.14 -12.94
CA ASP A 68 9.12 5.14 -13.98
C ASP A 68 10.52 5.28 -13.38
N GLN A 69 10.63 5.47 -12.07
CA GLN A 69 11.91 5.63 -11.38
C GLN A 69 11.95 4.83 -10.08
N PRO A 70 11.77 3.48 -10.17
CA PRO A 70 11.70 2.65 -8.96
C PRO A 70 13.00 2.67 -8.14
N ASP A 71 14.12 3.02 -8.75
CA ASP A 71 15.41 3.10 -8.06
C ASP A 71 15.50 4.27 -7.09
N LEU A 72 14.57 5.23 -7.14
CA LEU A 72 14.46 6.29 -6.14
C LEU A 72 13.95 5.78 -4.80
N GLY A 73 13.51 4.53 -4.75
CA GLY A 73 13.12 3.86 -3.51
C GLY A 73 11.64 3.92 -3.22
N LEU A 74 11.25 3.37 -2.08
CA LEU A 74 9.87 3.23 -1.65
C LEU A 74 9.12 4.57 -1.58
N SER A 75 9.80 5.65 -1.17
CA SER A 75 9.22 6.97 -1.07
C SER A 75 8.63 7.47 -2.38
N ARG A 76 9.20 7.08 -3.51
CA ARG A 76 8.68 7.46 -4.83
C ARG A 76 7.29 6.85 -5.05
N SER A 77 7.13 5.57 -4.73
CA SER A 77 5.83 4.89 -4.87
C SER A 77 4.80 5.44 -3.90
N VAL A 78 5.21 5.74 -2.67
CA VAL A 78 4.32 6.37 -1.68
C VAL A 78 3.79 7.69 -2.21
N ARG A 79 4.69 8.53 -2.74
CA ARG A 79 4.31 9.83 -3.29
C ARG A 79 3.36 9.70 -4.47
N LEU A 80 3.70 8.84 -5.44
CA LEU A 80 2.88 8.67 -6.65
C LEU A 80 1.46 8.23 -6.31
N GLY A 81 1.32 7.29 -5.38
CA GLY A 81 0.02 6.80 -4.97
C GLY A 81 -0.76 7.85 -4.18
N LEU A 82 -0.11 8.47 -3.20
CA LEU A 82 -0.76 9.44 -2.32
C LEU A 82 -1.25 10.67 -3.09
N GLU A 83 -0.50 11.12 -4.09
CA GLU A 83 -0.89 12.27 -4.91
C GLU A 83 -2.25 12.08 -5.58
N GLN A 84 -2.67 10.83 -5.81
CA GLN A 84 -3.96 10.52 -6.41
C GLN A 84 -5.10 10.51 -5.40
N LEU A 85 -4.79 10.56 -4.09
CA LEU A 85 -5.77 10.30 -3.03
C LEU A 85 -5.81 11.41 -1.97
N THR A 86 -5.30 12.60 -2.29
CA THR A 86 -5.20 13.71 -1.32
C THR A 86 -6.56 14.21 -0.84
N ASP A 87 -7.65 13.90 -1.54
CA ASP A 87 -9.01 14.24 -1.14
C ASP A 87 -9.61 13.22 -0.15
N CYS A 88 -8.91 12.12 0.13
CA CYS A 88 -9.35 11.13 1.11
C CYS A 88 -9.01 11.59 2.52
N GLY A 89 -9.88 11.28 3.48
CA GLY A 89 -9.64 11.61 4.89
C GLY A 89 -8.55 10.77 5.54
N GLY A 90 -8.29 9.59 4.98
CA GLY A 90 -7.19 8.72 5.38
C GLY A 90 -6.76 7.85 4.22
N VAL A 91 -5.49 7.41 4.24
CA VAL A 91 -4.94 6.53 3.20
C VAL A 91 -4.24 5.35 3.84
N LEU A 92 -4.60 4.16 3.38
CA LEU A 92 -4.00 2.90 3.79
C LEU A 92 -2.92 2.52 2.77
N PHE A 93 -1.74 2.13 3.27
CA PHE A 93 -0.67 1.62 2.42
C PHE A 93 -0.55 0.12 2.59
N LEU A 94 -0.75 -0.61 1.52
CA LEU A 94 -0.71 -2.06 1.49
C LEU A 94 0.46 -2.51 0.63
N VAL A 95 1.32 -3.35 1.23
CA VAL A 95 2.48 -3.90 0.52
C VAL A 95 2.07 -5.20 -0.17
N ALA A 96 2.42 -5.32 -1.45
CA ALA A 96 1.92 -6.43 -2.27
C ALA A 96 2.54 -7.79 -1.94
N ASP A 97 3.61 -7.86 -1.15
CA ASP A 97 4.32 -9.11 -0.86
C ASP A 97 3.94 -9.74 0.49
N GLN A 98 2.67 -9.65 0.85
CA GLN A 98 2.14 -10.25 2.08
C GLN A 98 1.14 -11.37 1.74
N PRO A 99 1.60 -12.60 1.44
CA PRO A 99 0.73 -13.66 0.93
C PRO A 99 -0.32 -14.14 1.92
N TRP A 100 -0.10 -13.91 3.22
CA TRP A 100 -1.02 -14.39 4.27
C TRP A 100 -1.97 -13.32 4.78
N LEU A 101 -1.91 -12.11 4.22
CA LEU A 101 -2.84 -11.04 4.59
C LEU A 101 -4.25 -11.39 4.08
N LYS A 102 -5.26 -11.12 4.90
CA LYS A 102 -6.67 -11.41 4.56
C LYS A 102 -7.47 -10.12 4.46
N ARG A 103 -8.48 -10.13 3.58
CA ARG A 103 -9.39 -8.99 3.43
C ARG A 103 -10.05 -8.60 4.75
N ASP A 104 -10.49 -9.59 5.54
CA ASP A 104 -11.13 -9.32 6.83
C ASP A 104 -10.23 -8.50 7.75
N SER A 105 -8.92 -8.76 7.73
CA SER A 105 -7.96 -8.02 8.53
C SER A 105 -7.84 -6.57 8.07
N VAL A 106 -7.85 -6.34 6.77
CA VAL A 106 -7.79 -4.98 6.22
C VAL A 106 -9.07 -4.22 6.52
N GLU A 107 -10.22 -4.88 6.40
CA GLU A 107 -11.51 -4.29 6.76
C GLU A 107 -11.56 -3.90 8.24
N ALA A 108 -11.04 -4.78 9.11
CA ALA A 108 -10.99 -4.52 10.55
C ALA A 108 -10.10 -3.32 10.87
N LEU A 109 -8.97 -3.19 10.18
CA LEU A 109 -8.07 -2.06 10.36
C LEU A 109 -8.75 -0.75 9.96
N ALA A 110 -9.43 -0.73 8.82
CA ALA A 110 -10.16 0.45 8.34
C ALA A 110 -11.28 0.84 9.30
N ALA A 111 -12.01 -0.15 9.83
CA ALA A 111 -13.08 0.09 10.79
C ALA A 111 -12.54 0.64 12.12
N LEU A 112 -11.42 0.10 12.59
CA LEU A 112 -10.78 0.60 13.81
C LEU A 112 -10.33 2.04 13.62
N TRP A 113 -9.70 2.34 12.50
CA TRP A 113 -9.25 3.70 12.21
C TRP A 113 -10.43 4.68 12.17
N ALA A 114 -11.56 4.27 11.60
CA ALA A 114 -12.74 5.12 11.51
C ALA A 114 -13.27 5.56 12.89
N GLN A 115 -12.99 4.76 13.93
CA GLN A 115 -13.34 5.10 15.31
C GLN A 115 -12.31 6.06 15.95
N HIS A 116 -11.10 6.16 15.38
CA HIS A 116 -10.01 6.98 15.88
C HIS A 116 -9.32 7.72 14.73
N PRO A 117 -10.06 8.56 13.96
CA PRO A 117 -9.54 9.08 12.69
C PRO A 117 -8.40 10.10 12.81
N ALA A 118 -8.07 10.54 14.02
CA ALA A 118 -6.93 11.41 14.24
C ALA A 118 -5.62 10.64 14.46
N LYS A 119 -5.69 9.32 14.59
CA LYS A 119 -4.53 8.48 14.90
C LYS A 119 -4.11 7.64 13.70
N ILE A 120 -2.84 7.24 13.69
CA ILE A 120 -2.33 6.27 12.73
C ILE A 120 -2.75 4.89 13.24
N ALA A 121 -3.30 4.05 12.35
CA ALA A 121 -3.60 2.67 12.66
C ALA A 121 -2.64 1.75 11.89
N ALA A 122 -2.13 0.73 12.55
CA ALA A 122 -1.20 -0.21 11.93
C ALA A 122 -1.53 -1.62 12.39
N MET A 123 -1.36 -2.59 11.50
CA MET A 123 -1.47 -3.99 11.88
C MET A 123 -0.26 -4.41 12.68
N ALA A 124 -0.46 -5.32 13.62
CA ALA A 124 0.61 -5.88 14.43
C ALA A 124 0.47 -7.39 14.47
N HIS A 125 1.59 -8.08 14.57
CA HIS A 125 1.65 -9.52 14.72
C HIS A 125 2.70 -9.86 15.77
N GLY A 126 2.29 -10.59 16.82
CA GLY A 126 3.18 -10.93 17.91
C GLY A 126 3.75 -9.70 18.64
N GLY A 127 2.99 -8.61 18.70
CA GLY A 127 3.43 -7.37 19.34
C GLY A 127 4.33 -6.48 18.48
N VAL A 128 4.64 -6.93 17.25
CA VAL A 128 5.49 -6.18 16.32
C VAL A 128 4.60 -5.50 15.28
N ARG A 129 4.76 -4.18 15.15
CA ARG A 129 4.05 -3.38 14.16
C ARG A 129 4.52 -3.73 12.75
N GLY A 130 3.56 -3.83 11.83
CA GLY A 130 3.84 -4.15 10.43
C GLY A 130 2.90 -3.40 9.48
N ASN A 131 2.73 -3.96 8.30
CA ASN A 131 1.84 -3.44 7.27
C ASN A 131 0.59 -4.30 7.21
N PRO A 132 -0.54 -3.75 6.72
CA PRO A 132 -0.73 -2.38 6.26
C PRO A 132 -0.85 -1.35 7.39
N CYS A 133 -0.66 -0.08 7.01
CA CYS A 133 -0.81 1.06 7.92
C CYS A 133 -1.77 2.07 7.30
N LEU A 134 -2.57 2.74 8.13
CA LEU A 134 -3.53 3.75 7.67
C LEU A 134 -3.22 5.08 8.36
N PHE A 135 -3.06 6.13 7.54
CA PHE A 135 -2.66 7.46 8.01
C PHE A 135 -3.78 8.48 7.78
N PRO A 136 -4.12 9.30 8.80
CA PRO A 136 -5.00 10.45 8.58
C PRO A 136 -4.33 11.51 7.70
N ALA A 137 -5.15 12.36 7.10
CA ALA A 137 -4.68 13.36 6.14
C ALA A 137 -3.64 14.32 6.70
N ARG A 138 -3.63 14.57 8.00
CA ARG A 138 -2.65 15.47 8.61
C ARG A 138 -1.21 15.01 8.45
N PHE A 139 -0.99 13.72 8.14
CA PHE A 139 0.35 13.18 7.91
C PHE A 139 0.77 13.19 6.44
N TYR A 140 -0.11 13.59 5.52
CA TYR A 140 0.23 13.59 4.09
C TYR A 140 1.47 14.43 3.76
N PRO A 141 1.63 15.66 4.31
CA PRO A 141 2.83 16.42 4.02
C PRO A 141 4.12 15.69 4.41
N GLU A 142 4.10 15.00 5.56
CA GLU A 142 5.26 14.24 6.02
C GLU A 142 5.54 13.03 5.13
N LEU A 143 4.49 12.32 4.71
CA LEU A 143 4.60 11.20 3.78
C LEU A 143 5.15 11.64 2.43
N LEU A 144 4.69 12.79 1.92
CA LEU A 144 5.14 13.34 0.65
C LEU A 144 6.59 13.84 0.70
N ALA A 145 7.10 14.11 1.89
CA ALA A 145 8.47 14.59 2.09
C ALA A 145 9.49 13.46 2.29
N LEU A 146 9.07 12.21 2.31
CA LEU A 146 9.96 11.05 2.46
C LEU A 146 10.91 10.93 1.28
N ASN A 147 12.11 10.37 1.53
CA ASN A 147 13.15 10.16 0.53
C ASN A 147 13.69 8.73 0.60
N GLY A 148 14.21 8.25 -0.54
CA GLY A 148 14.87 6.95 -0.62
C GLY A 148 13.92 5.79 -0.30
N ASP A 149 14.42 4.79 0.40
CA ASP A 149 13.65 3.60 0.75
C ASP A 149 12.81 3.76 2.02
N ARG A 150 12.54 4.99 2.43
CA ARG A 150 11.71 5.29 3.58
C ARG A 150 10.23 5.28 3.18
N GLY A 151 9.42 4.68 4.01
CA GLY A 151 7.97 4.61 3.82
C GLY A 151 7.25 5.03 5.09
N GLY A 152 5.99 4.59 5.24
CA GLY A 152 5.14 4.96 6.37
C GLY A 152 5.73 4.67 7.73
N SER A 153 6.57 3.62 7.85
CA SER A 153 7.23 3.30 9.12
C SER A 153 8.08 4.45 9.65
N ALA A 154 8.71 5.22 8.76
CA ALA A 154 9.52 6.37 9.18
C ALA A 154 8.64 7.45 9.82
N VAL A 155 7.44 7.69 9.26
CA VAL A 155 6.49 8.64 9.81
C VAL A 155 6.00 8.17 11.18
N ILE A 156 5.66 6.89 11.30
CA ILE A 156 5.19 6.34 12.58
C ILE A 156 6.25 6.52 13.66
N ARG A 157 7.50 6.22 13.36
CA ARG A 157 8.60 6.37 14.34
C ARG A 157 8.77 7.80 14.84
N ASN A 158 8.46 8.79 14.01
CA ASN A 158 8.55 10.20 14.42
C ASN A 158 7.44 10.61 15.39
N HIS A 159 6.41 9.78 15.53
CA HIS A 159 5.22 10.10 16.33
C HIS A 159 4.91 9.06 17.41
N GLU A 160 5.86 8.21 17.72
CA GLU A 160 5.73 7.23 18.80
C GLU A 160 5.81 7.89 20.17
#